data_affe0a858da3f9d2caab197fc4aaeb6e
#
_entry.id   affe0a858da3f9d2caab197fc4aaeb6e
#
_cell.length_a   1.000
_cell.length_b   1.000
_cell.length_c   1.000
_cell.angle_alpha   90.00
_cell.angle_beta   90.00
_cell.angle_gamma   90.00
#
_symmetry.space_group_name_H-M   'P 1'
#
loop_
_entity.id
_entity.type
_entity.pdbx_description
1 polymer ?
#
loop_
_entity_poly.entity_id
_entity_poly.type
_entity_poly.pdbx_seq_one_letter_code
_entity_poly.pdbx_strand_id
1 'polypeptide(L)'
;AEAEKSKVSGLISQTSNNIAKYAGDISEAEQRALAYEAEIKKKEDNLETLRKKLAEEIAMSQKAANATWRDISDISFEEGDRYLLANLIYCEAGGEPYDGQLAVASVVINRVRSSVYPNTVVGVIYQNKQFSPVASGRLELALAANKATSRCYQAADEAMSGVTNVGNCVYFRTPVEGLTGISIGGHIFY
;
A
#
# COMPACT_ATOMS: atom_id res chain seq x y z
N ALA A 1 -53.69 34.46 42.52
CA ALA A 1 -54.21 33.16 41.97
C ALA A 1 -54.09 33.10 40.43
N GLU A 2 -54.63 34.09 39.65
CA GLU A 2 -54.58 34.04 38.17
C GLU A 2 -53.17 34.25 37.59
N ALA A 3 -52.40 35.23 38.10
CA ALA A 3 -51.04 35.49 37.71
C ALA A 3 -50.07 34.31 38.00
N GLU A 4 -50.27 33.59 39.09
CA GLU A 4 -49.51 32.42 39.45
C GLU A 4 -49.84 31.23 38.54
N LYS A 5 -51.07 31.04 38.17
CA LYS A 5 -51.55 30.04 37.22
C LYS A 5 -50.93 30.26 35.83
N SER A 6 -50.88 31.49 35.36
CA SER A 6 -50.24 31.89 34.10
C SER A 6 -48.74 31.62 34.13
N LYS A 7 -48.07 31.96 35.24
CA LYS A 7 -46.61 31.70 35.41
C LYS A 7 -46.28 30.22 35.42
N VAL A 8 -47.09 29.42 36.12
CA VAL A 8 -46.92 27.95 36.17
C VAL A 8 -47.19 27.37 34.78
N SER A 9 -48.21 27.77 34.07
CA SER A 9 -48.48 27.33 32.70
C SER A 9 -47.31 27.64 31.74
N GLY A 10 -46.73 28.86 31.85
CA GLY A 10 -45.56 29.23 31.08
C GLY A 10 -44.32 28.35 31.37
N LEU A 11 -44.09 28.06 32.65
CA LEU A 11 -43.00 27.15 33.05
C LEU A 11 -43.18 25.73 32.53
N ILE A 12 -44.41 25.19 32.58
CA ILE A 12 -44.76 23.88 32.05
C ILE A 12 -44.48 23.84 30.54
N SER A 13 -44.92 24.84 29.81
CA SER A 13 -44.67 24.96 28.35
C SER A 13 -43.19 25.00 28.00
N GLN A 14 -42.42 25.79 28.74
CA GLN A 14 -40.99 25.90 28.57
C GLN A 14 -40.27 24.60 28.88
N THR A 15 -40.64 23.92 29.95
CA THR A 15 -40.10 22.63 30.34
C THR A 15 -40.41 21.56 29.29
N SER A 16 -41.63 21.51 28.77
CA SER A 16 -42.05 20.59 27.70
C SER A 16 -41.24 20.82 26.42
N ASN A 17 -41.00 22.06 26.04
CA ASN A 17 -40.16 22.39 24.87
C ASN A 17 -38.68 21.97 25.08
N ASN A 18 -38.13 22.13 26.27
CA ASN A 18 -36.78 21.68 26.60
C ASN A 18 -36.68 20.16 26.56
N ILE A 19 -37.66 19.43 27.07
CA ILE A 19 -37.71 17.98 27.00
C ILE A 19 -37.72 17.50 25.54
N ALA A 20 -38.55 18.11 24.68
CA ALA A 20 -38.61 17.75 23.27
C ALA A 20 -37.27 18.02 22.56
N LYS A 21 -36.62 19.15 22.87
CA LYS A 21 -35.31 19.45 22.34
C LYS A 21 -34.23 18.44 22.76
N TYR A 22 -34.17 18.13 24.06
CA TYR A 22 -33.20 17.16 24.56
C TYR A 22 -33.47 15.74 24.02
N ALA A 23 -34.70 15.35 23.82
CA ALA A 23 -35.04 14.08 23.18
C ALA A 23 -34.51 14.02 21.72
N GLY A 24 -34.62 15.13 20.99
CA GLY A 24 -34.04 15.26 19.66
C GLY A 24 -32.51 15.15 19.67
N ASP A 25 -31.86 15.89 20.57
CA ASP A 25 -30.39 15.91 20.70
C ASP A 25 -29.85 14.51 21.08
N ILE A 26 -30.56 13.75 21.92
CA ILE A 26 -30.23 12.37 22.30
C ILE A 26 -30.35 11.46 21.07
N SER A 27 -31.45 11.55 20.32
CA SER A 27 -31.66 10.73 19.12
C SER A 27 -30.56 10.95 18.07
N GLU A 28 -30.16 12.21 17.84
CA GLU A 28 -29.04 12.52 16.93
C GLU A 28 -27.71 11.97 17.44
N ALA A 29 -27.46 12.04 18.75
CA ALA A 29 -26.24 11.51 19.34
C ALA A 29 -26.17 9.98 19.22
N GLU A 30 -27.30 9.28 19.43
CA GLU A 30 -27.41 7.83 19.24
C GLU A 30 -27.13 7.42 17.78
N GLN A 31 -27.70 8.14 16.81
CA GLN A 31 -27.45 7.87 15.39
C GLN A 31 -25.97 8.08 15.02
N ARG A 32 -25.34 9.13 15.55
CA ARG A 32 -23.90 9.36 15.35
C ARG A 32 -23.05 8.27 15.98
N ALA A 33 -23.40 7.81 17.17
CA ALA A 33 -22.70 6.70 17.83
C ALA A 33 -22.75 5.41 17.00
N LEU A 34 -23.92 5.03 16.48
CA LEU A 34 -24.07 3.87 15.59
C LEU A 34 -23.26 4.00 14.30
N ALA A 35 -23.21 5.20 13.71
CA ALA A 35 -22.39 5.44 12.52
C ALA A 35 -20.88 5.27 12.81
N TYR A 36 -20.40 5.79 13.95
CA TYR A 36 -19.01 5.61 14.37
C TYR A 36 -18.67 4.14 14.68
N GLU A 37 -19.58 3.40 15.34
CA GLU A 37 -19.39 1.96 15.58
C GLU A 37 -19.23 1.18 14.27
N ALA A 38 -20.06 1.48 13.27
CA ALA A 38 -19.95 0.87 11.94
C ALA A 38 -18.63 1.22 11.24
N GLU A 39 -18.16 2.46 11.36
CA GLU A 39 -16.89 2.89 10.81
C GLU A 39 -15.69 2.21 11.51
N ILE A 40 -15.73 2.10 12.83
CA ILE A 40 -14.72 1.40 13.63
C ILE A 40 -14.62 -0.05 13.18
N LYS A 41 -15.74 -0.76 13.11
CA LYS A 41 -15.78 -2.15 12.65
C LYS A 41 -15.16 -2.32 11.25
N LYS A 42 -15.51 -1.43 10.33
CA LYS A 42 -14.92 -1.44 8.97
C LYS A 42 -13.41 -1.25 9.00
N LYS A 43 -12.90 -0.37 9.85
CA LYS A 43 -11.45 -0.15 10.01
C LYS A 43 -10.76 -1.35 10.64
N GLU A 44 -11.40 -2.01 11.61
CA GLU A 44 -10.87 -3.24 12.23
C GLU A 44 -10.77 -4.39 11.22
N ASP A 45 -11.81 -4.62 10.41
CA ASP A 45 -11.82 -5.64 9.35
C ASP A 45 -10.72 -5.38 8.31
N ASN A 46 -10.54 -4.11 7.92
CA ASN A 46 -9.46 -3.71 7.02
C ASN A 46 -8.08 -3.95 7.63
N LEU A 47 -7.90 -3.64 8.92
CA LEU A 47 -6.64 -3.84 9.63
C LEU A 47 -6.29 -5.34 9.73
N GLU A 48 -7.26 -6.19 10.01
CA GLU A 48 -7.07 -7.64 10.02
C GLU A 48 -6.63 -8.16 8.64
N THR A 49 -7.26 -7.69 7.58
CA THR A 49 -6.90 -8.04 6.19
C THR A 49 -5.46 -7.62 5.87
N LEU A 50 -5.07 -6.40 6.27
CA LEU A 50 -3.71 -5.90 6.04
C LEU A 50 -2.66 -6.68 6.86
N ARG A 51 -2.98 -7.07 8.10
CA ARG A 51 -2.11 -7.91 8.94
C ARG A 51 -1.89 -9.29 8.32
N LYS A 52 -2.95 -9.93 7.81
CA LYS A 52 -2.84 -11.22 7.11
C LYS A 52 -1.94 -11.10 5.88
N LYS A 53 -2.16 -10.08 5.06
CA LYS A 53 -1.32 -9.82 3.88
C LYS A 53 0.15 -9.61 4.26
N LEU A 54 0.44 -8.83 5.28
CA LEU A 54 1.81 -8.62 5.76
C LEU A 54 2.45 -9.91 6.25
N ALA A 55 1.71 -10.74 6.98
CA ALA A 55 2.23 -12.04 7.44
C ALA A 55 2.56 -12.97 6.26
N GLU A 56 1.72 -12.99 5.22
CA GLU A 56 1.99 -13.75 3.97
C GLU A 56 3.25 -13.23 3.25
N GLU A 57 3.42 -11.92 3.15
CA GLU A 57 4.60 -11.28 2.54
C GLU A 57 5.88 -11.62 3.32
N ILE A 58 5.85 -11.55 4.66
CA ILE A 58 6.99 -11.95 5.52
C ILE A 58 7.32 -13.43 5.34
N ALA A 59 6.32 -14.31 5.34
CA ALA A 59 6.52 -15.75 5.13
C ALA A 59 7.12 -16.04 3.75
N MET A 60 6.69 -15.33 2.70
CA MET A 60 7.26 -15.47 1.37
C MET A 60 8.69 -14.90 1.29
N SER A 61 8.99 -13.80 1.96
CA SER A 61 10.35 -13.27 2.07
C SER A 61 11.28 -14.28 2.74
N GLN A 62 10.85 -14.90 3.85
CA GLN A 62 11.63 -15.97 4.52
C GLN A 62 11.82 -17.21 3.63
N LYS A 63 10.77 -17.59 2.89
CA LYS A 63 10.87 -18.68 1.92
C LYS A 63 11.86 -18.35 0.82
N ALA A 64 11.85 -17.14 0.30
CA ALA A 64 12.80 -16.66 -0.71
C ALA A 64 14.23 -16.65 -0.17
N ALA A 65 14.45 -16.22 1.08
CA ALA A 65 15.78 -16.21 1.71
C ALA A 65 16.41 -17.62 1.79
N ASN A 66 15.59 -18.66 1.90
CA ASN A 66 16.03 -20.06 1.94
C ASN A 66 15.93 -20.79 0.58
N ALA A 67 15.57 -20.07 -0.48
CA ALA A 67 15.40 -20.65 -1.81
C ALA A 67 16.72 -20.75 -2.56
N THR A 68 16.70 -21.46 -3.69
CA THR A 68 17.78 -21.43 -4.66
C THR A 68 17.70 -20.17 -5.49
N TRP A 69 18.83 -19.50 -5.67
CA TRP A 69 18.97 -18.27 -6.44
C TRP A 69 19.82 -18.52 -7.68
N ARG A 70 19.32 -18.09 -8.84
CA ARG A 70 20.08 -18.11 -10.07
C ARG A 70 21.13 -17.00 -10.08
N ASP A 71 22.26 -17.27 -10.68
CA ASP A 71 23.20 -16.20 -10.99
C ASP A 71 22.58 -15.25 -12.02
N ILE A 72 22.94 -13.96 -11.96
CA ILE A 72 22.39 -12.97 -12.91
C ILE A 72 22.82 -13.30 -14.34
N SER A 73 24.00 -13.87 -14.52
CA SER A 73 24.51 -14.29 -15.83
C SER A 73 23.72 -15.44 -16.48
N ASP A 74 22.94 -16.18 -15.68
CA ASP A 74 22.08 -17.27 -16.15
C ASP A 74 20.67 -16.77 -16.55
N ILE A 75 20.42 -15.47 -16.45
CA ILE A 75 19.14 -14.87 -16.78
C ILE A 75 19.20 -14.23 -18.17
N SER A 76 18.38 -14.72 -19.07
CA SER A 76 18.13 -14.07 -20.35
C SER A 76 16.99 -13.10 -20.21
N PHE A 77 17.24 -11.82 -20.52
CA PHE A 77 16.22 -10.79 -20.57
C PHE A 77 15.67 -10.70 -21.99
N GLU A 78 14.35 -10.52 -22.10
CA GLU A 78 13.66 -10.38 -23.37
C GLU A 78 13.68 -8.93 -23.85
N GLU A 79 13.49 -8.75 -25.17
CA GLU A 79 13.26 -7.42 -25.72
C GLU A 79 12.02 -6.79 -25.07
N GLY A 80 12.16 -5.60 -24.52
CA GLY A 80 11.10 -4.91 -23.79
C GLY A 80 11.13 -5.05 -22.27
N ASP A 81 11.86 -6.00 -21.70
CA ASP A 81 11.98 -6.14 -20.22
C ASP A 81 12.51 -4.86 -19.58
N ARG A 82 13.54 -4.25 -20.18
CA ARG A 82 14.11 -2.97 -19.77
C ARG A 82 13.07 -1.85 -19.77
N TYR A 83 12.27 -1.78 -20.82
CA TYR A 83 11.20 -0.77 -20.97
C TYR A 83 10.10 -0.96 -19.94
N LEU A 84 9.66 -2.20 -19.76
CA LEU A 84 8.63 -2.57 -18.78
C LEU A 84 9.09 -2.25 -17.35
N LEU A 85 10.31 -2.69 -16.99
CA LEU A 85 10.88 -2.46 -15.67
C LEU A 85 11.07 -0.97 -15.39
N ALA A 86 11.58 -0.18 -16.33
CA ALA A 86 11.78 1.27 -16.16
C ALA A 86 10.43 1.99 -15.91
N ASN A 87 9.36 1.63 -16.62
CA ASN A 87 8.04 2.22 -16.41
C ASN A 87 7.39 1.76 -15.09
N LEU A 88 7.65 0.54 -14.64
CA LEU A 88 7.25 0.11 -13.29
C LEU A 88 7.97 0.93 -12.21
N ILE A 89 9.30 1.13 -12.33
CA ILE A 89 10.09 1.95 -11.41
C ILE A 89 9.51 3.37 -11.35
N TYR A 90 9.16 3.96 -12.50
CA TYR A 90 8.51 5.26 -12.53
C TYR A 90 7.20 5.27 -11.72
N CYS A 91 6.38 4.24 -11.85
CA CYS A 91 5.09 4.15 -11.15
C CYS A 91 5.24 3.95 -9.64
N GLU A 92 6.24 3.20 -9.20
CA GLU A 92 6.44 2.84 -7.79
C GLU A 92 7.37 3.82 -7.06
N ALA A 93 8.39 4.34 -7.73
CA ALA A 93 9.48 5.10 -7.12
C ALA A 93 9.92 6.32 -7.94
N GLY A 94 9.10 6.83 -8.87
CA GLY A 94 9.49 7.95 -9.74
C GLY A 94 9.81 9.25 -8.97
N GLY A 95 9.22 9.44 -7.79
CA GLY A 95 9.50 10.56 -6.88
C GLY A 95 10.59 10.28 -5.83
N GLU A 96 11.11 9.06 -5.78
CA GLU A 96 12.13 8.67 -4.81
C GLU A 96 13.53 9.09 -5.25
N PRO A 97 14.51 9.19 -4.31
CA PRO A 97 15.91 9.26 -4.63
C PRO A 97 16.35 8.11 -5.55
N TYR A 98 17.46 8.25 -6.27
CA TYR A 98 17.96 7.22 -7.17
C TYR A 98 18.12 5.85 -6.49
N ASP A 99 18.64 5.83 -5.26
CA ASP A 99 18.78 4.60 -4.48
C ASP A 99 17.45 3.89 -4.24
N GLY A 100 16.36 4.64 -4.08
CA GLY A 100 15.00 4.07 -3.96
C GLY A 100 14.51 3.48 -5.28
N GLN A 101 14.82 4.10 -6.40
CA GLN A 101 14.51 3.57 -7.73
C GLN A 101 15.30 2.29 -8.02
N LEU A 102 16.60 2.26 -7.71
CA LEU A 102 17.44 1.07 -7.83
C LEU A 102 16.95 -0.05 -6.89
N ALA A 103 16.54 0.29 -5.68
CA ALA A 103 16.01 -0.68 -4.72
C ALA A 103 14.73 -1.37 -5.21
N VAL A 104 13.80 -0.62 -5.81
CA VAL A 104 12.58 -1.20 -6.43
C VAL A 104 12.94 -2.09 -7.61
N ALA A 105 13.86 -1.66 -8.48
CA ALA A 105 14.37 -2.47 -9.59
C ALA A 105 15.00 -3.78 -9.08
N SER A 106 15.83 -3.67 -8.03
CA SER A 106 16.50 -4.81 -7.39
C SER A 106 15.51 -5.85 -6.87
N VAL A 107 14.40 -5.43 -6.24
CA VAL A 107 13.35 -6.36 -5.79
C VAL A 107 12.76 -7.15 -6.95
N VAL A 108 12.49 -6.52 -8.10
CA VAL A 108 11.97 -7.23 -9.28
C VAL A 108 12.98 -8.27 -9.77
N ILE A 109 14.24 -7.89 -9.93
CA ILE A 109 15.30 -8.78 -10.39
C ILE A 109 15.58 -9.90 -9.37
N ASN A 110 15.56 -9.60 -8.08
CA ASN A 110 15.67 -10.60 -7.02
C ASN A 110 14.57 -11.66 -7.12
N ARG A 111 13.34 -11.27 -7.38
CA ARG A 111 12.24 -12.22 -7.63
C ARG A 111 12.50 -13.07 -8.87
N VAL A 112 12.94 -12.46 -9.99
CA VAL A 112 13.29 -13.21 -11.21
C VAL A 112 14.39 -14.25 -10.93
N ARG A 113 15.36 -13.95 -10.07
CA ARG A 113 16.45 -14.86 -9.68
C ARG A 113 16.01 -15.98 -8.74
N SER A 114 15.03 -15.73 -7.89
CA SER A 114 14.58 -16.67 -6.86
C SER A 114 13.69 -17.78 -7.42
N SER A 115 13.94 -19.03 -7.04
CA SER A 115 13.15 -20.20 -7.48
C SER A 115 11.69 -20.21 -6.97
N VAL A 116 11.30 -19.27 -6.08
CA VAL A 116 9.93 -19.21 -5.54
C VAL A 116 9.04 -18.22 -6.29
N TYR A 117 9.58 -17.50 -7.28
CA TYR A 117 8.87 -16.54 -8.11
C TYR A 117 8.93 -16.93 -9.60
N PRO A 118 8.11 -16.29 -10.45
CA PRO A 118 8.26 -16.41 -11.90
C PRO A 118 9.67 -16.05 -12.35
N ASN A 119 10.15 -16.74 -13.38
CA ASN A 119 11.53 -16.63 -13.83
C ASN A 119 11.75 -15.57 -14.95
N THR A 120 10.79 -14.71 -15.18
CA THR A 120 10.86 -13.62 -16.17
C THR A 120 10.40 -12.29 -15.56
N VAL A 121 10.88 -11.18 -16.09
CA VAL A 121 10.48 -9.82 -15.67
C VAL A 121 8.97 -9.64 -15.85
N VAL A 122 8.42 -10.01 -16.99
CA VAL A 122 6.99 -9.95 -17.27
C VAL A 122 6.20 -10.79 -16.25
N GLY A 123 6.63 -12.03 -16.00
CA GLY A 123 5.97 -12.92 -15.04
C GLY A 123 5.95 -12.38 -13.63
N VAL A 124 7.05 -11.76 -13.18
CA VAL A 124 7.14 -11.13 -11.85
C VAL A 124 6.26 -9.88 -11.78
N ILE A 125 6.32 -9.00 -12.77
CA ILE A 125 5.58 -7.73 -12.75
C ILE A 125 4.08 -7.95 -12.80
N TYR A 126 3.61 -8.84 -13.65
CA TYR A 126 2.18 -9.15 -13.79
C TYR A 126 1.68 -10.24 -12.86
N GLN A 127 2.51 -10.73 -11.94
CA GLN A 127 2.05 -11.64 -10.90
C GLN A 127 0.92 -11.00 -10.09
N ASN A 128 -0.18 -11.73 -9.93
CA ASN A 128 -1.39 -11.20 -9.30
C ASN A 128 -1.12 -10.55 -7.93
N LYS A 129 -1.64 -9.33 -7.74
CA LYS A 129 -1.58 -8.55 -6.48
C LYS A 129 -0.19 -8.15 -5.98
N GLN A 130 0.86 -8.24 -6.82
CA GLN A 130 2.20 -7.87 -6.37
C GLN A 130 2.49 -6.37 -6.50
N PHE A 131 2.11 -5.77 -7.62
CA PHE A 131 2.38 -4.36 -7.89
C PHE A 131 1.08 -3.58 -8.09
N SER A 132 0.85 -2.55 -7.26
CA SER A 132 -0.36 -1.73 -7.31
C SER A 132 -0.57 -1.00 -8.65
N PRO A 133 0.47 -0.55 -9.37
CA PRO A 133 0.31 0.06 -10.69
C PRO A 133 -0.29 -0.87 -11.74
N VAL A 134 -0.04 -2.17 -11.66
CA VAL A 134 -0.66 -3.17 -12.53
C VAL A 134 -2.16 -3.26 -12.25
N ALA A 135 -2.53 -3.45 -10.99
CA ALA A 135 -3.93 -3.58 -10.59
C ALA A 135 -4.78 -2.32 -10.85
N SER A 136 -4.17 -1.14 -10.82
CA SER A 136 -4.85 0.14 -11.04
C SER A 136 -4.81 0.64 -12.49
N GLY A 137 -4.15 -0.06 -13.41
CA GLY A 137 -3.94 0.39 -14.80
C GLY A 137 -2.93 1.52 -14.97
N ARG A 138 -2.26 1.97 -13.90
CA ARG A 138 -1.24 3.04 -13.98
C ARG A 138 -0.03 2.61 -14.80
N LEU A 139 0.35 1.33 -14.74
CA LEU A 139 1.48 0.82 -15.50
C LEU A 139 1.21 0.89 -17.02
N GLU A 140 0.03 0.48 -17.46
CA GLU A 140 -0.38 0.54 -18.88
C GLU A 140 -0.37 1.98 -19.40
N LEU A 141 -0.84 2.94 -18.60
CA LEU A 141 -0.76 4.36 -18.95
C LEU A 141 0.68 4.86 -19.04
N ALA A 142 1.54 4.42 -18.12
CA ALA A 142 2.96 4.78 -18.14
C ALA A 142 3.67 4.19 -19.37
N LEU A 143 3.39 2.94 -19.70
CA LEU A 143 3.91 2.27 -20.90
C LEU A 143 3.44 2.98 -22.18
N ALA A 144 2.17 3.26 -22.31
CA ALA A 144 1.61 3.93 -23.51
C ALA A 144 2.24 5.30 -23.78
N ALA A 145 2.64 6.03 -22.73
CA ALA A 145 3.22 7.36 -22.81
C ALA A 145 4.76 7.40 -22.61
N ASN A 146 5.38 6.26 -22.38
CA ASN A 146 6.81 6.15 -21.99
C ASN A 146 7.19 7.16 -20.88
N LYS A 147 6.57 7.00 -19.70
CA LYS A 147 6.78 7.92 -18.57
C LYS A 147 8.08 7.73 -17.84
N ALA A 148 8.80 6.62 -18.07
CA ALA A 148 10.09 6.34 -17.44
C ALA A 148 11.11 7.44 -17.75
N THR A 149 11.77 7.92 -16.70
CA THR A 149 12.86 8.89 -16.82
C THR A 149 14.18 8.19 -17.15
N SER A 150 15.20 8.96 -17.54
CA SER A 150 16.57 8.42 -17.74
C SER A 150 17.09 7.70 -16.47
N ARG A 151 16.74 8.19 -15.27
CA ARG A 151 17.10 7.56 -14.00
C ARG A 151 16.41 6.20 -13.81
N CYS A 152 15.13 6.08 -14.20
CA CYS A 152 14.41 4.80 -14.15
C CYS A 152 15.06 3.77 -15.08
N TYR A 153 15.48 4.19 -16.27
CA TYR A 153 16.22 3.33 -17.21
C TYR A 153 17.58 2.92 -16.68
N GLN A 154 18.32 3.86 -16.07
CA GLN A 154 19.60 3.56 -15.45
C GLN A 154 19.44 2.55 -14.31
N ALA A 155 18.45 2.73 -13.43
CA ALA A 155 18.17 1.80 -12.34
C ALA A 155 17.78 0.40 -12.87
N ALA A 156 17.00 0.34 -13.96
CA ALA A 156 16.69 -0.92 -14.63
C ALA A 156 17.94 -1.61 -15.18
N ASP A 157 18.79 -0.88 -15.88
CA ASP A 157 20.04 -1.40 -16.44
C ASP A 157 20.99 -1.93 -15.37
N GLU A 158 21.19 -1.18 -14.29
CA GLU A 158 22.03 -1.59 -13.16
C GLU A 158 21.47 -2.85 -12.48
N ALA A 159 20.18 -2.90 -12.17
CA ALA A 159 19.58 -4.10 -11.56
C ALA A 159 19.65 -5.32 -12.49
N MET A 160 19.40 -5.15 -13.79
CA MET A 160 19.52 -6.23 -14.79
C MET A 160 20.96 -6.69 -14.98
N SER A 161 21.95 -5.87 -14.65
CA SER A 161 23.36 -6.27 -14.59
C SER A 161 23.77 -6.92 -13.26
N GLY A 162 22.86 -7.03 -12.29
CA GLY A 162 23.10 -7.65 -10.98
C GLY A 162 23.45 -6.67 -9.86
N VAL A 163 23.44 -5.37 -10.11
CA VAL A 163 23.65 -4.37 -9.05
C VAL A 163 22.45 -4.33 -8.14
N THR A 164 22.67 -4.36 -6.83
CA THR A 164 21.62 -4.24 -5.82
C THR A 164 22.12 -3.47 -4.60
N ASN A 165 21.24 -2.67 -4.01
CA ASN A 165 21.47 -1.96 -2.75
C ASN A 165 20.56 -2.47 -1.61
N VAL A 166 19.79 -3.54 -1.87
CA VAL A 166 18.87 -4.15 -0.90
C VAL A 166 19.15 -5.64 -0.68
N GLY A 167 20.31 -6.14 -1.13
CA GLY A 167 20.65 -7.56 -1.00
C GLY A 167 19.59 -8.45 -1.65
N ASN A 168 19.10 -9.44 -0.92
CA ASN A 168 18.12 -10.42 -1.39
C ASN A 168 16.67 -10.06 -1.01
N CYS A 169 16.36 -8.80 -0.68
CA CYS A 169 14.99 -8.38 -0.40
C CYS A 169 14.09 -8.61 -1.61
N VAL A 170 12.90 -9.15 -1.36
CA VAL A 170 11.90 -9.47 -2.39
C VAL A 170 10.59 -8.72 -2.20
N TYR A 171 10.48 -7.92 -1.15
CA TYR A 171 9.34 -7.04 -0.85
C TYR A 171 9.79 -5.64 -0.51
N PHE A 172 8.89 -4.69 -0.74
CA PHE A 172 8.98 -3.32 -0.23
C PHE A 172 7.60 -2.75 0.04
N ARG A 173 7.54 -1.82 0.96
CA ARG A 173 6.33 -1.06 1.29
C ARG A 173 6.67 0.21 2.07
N THR A 174 5.70 1.10 2.26
CA THR A 174 5.80 2.15 3.27
C THR A 174 6.05 1.54 4.64
N PRO A 175 6.92 2.15 5.48
CA PRO A 175 7.23 1.63 6.80
C PRO A 175 5.98 1.41 7.66
N VAL A 176 5.96 0.29 8.39
CA VAL A 176 4.94 -0.03 9.39
C VAL A 176 5.62 -0.45 10.68
N GLU A 177 4.98 -0.20 11.82
CA GLU A 177 5.51 -0.57 13.12
C GLU A 177 5.77 -2.08 13.22
N GLY A 178 6.93 -2.44 13.74
CA GLY A 178 7.35 -3.84 13.93
C GLY A 178 7.93 -4.53 12.70
N LEU A 179 7.90 -3.90 11.51
CA LEU A 179 8.56 -4.45 10.34
C LEU A 179 10.03 -4.02 10.30
N THR A 180 10.93 -5.01 10.20
CA THR A 180 12.38 -4.79 10.07
C THR A 180 12.83 -4.99 8.63
N GLY A 181 13.80 -4.20 8.19
CA GLY A 181 14.34 -4.25 6.83
C GLY A 181 15.28 -3.08 6.55
N ILE A 182 15.63 -2.90 5.28
CA ILE A 182 16.48 -1.81 4.79
C ILE A 182 15.57 -0.64 4.41
N SER A 183 15.76 0.51 5.08
CA SER A 183 14.99 1.73 4.78
C SER A 183 15.73 2.58 3.74
N ILE A 184 15.08 2.85 2.60
CA ILE A 184 15.58 3.72 1.53
C ILE A 184 14.41 4.59 1.04
N GLY A 185 14.59 5.92 1.08
CA GLY A 185 13.52 6.85 0.73
C GLY A 185 12.28 6.65 1.59
N GLY A 186 11.12 6.60 0.97
CA GLY A 186 9.84 6.37 1.61
C GLY A 186 9.48 4.89 1.85
N HIS A 187 10.41 3.95 1.61
CA HIS A 187 10.16 2.51 1.65
C HIS A 187 11.05 1.75 2.62
N ILE A 188 10.54 0.62 3.11
CA ILE A 188 11.29 -0.43 3.80
C ILE A 188 11.31 -1.68 2.93
N PHE A 189 12.49 -2.25 2.73
CA PHE A 189 12.76 -3.44 1.90
C PHE A 189 13.08 -4.65 2.77
N TYR A 190 12.46 -5.82 2.50
CA TYR A 190 12.59 -7.05 3.29
C TYR A 190 12.37 -8.32 2.47
#